data_791d8a34dc5ba4381fc435f7456d3af1
#
_entry.id   791d8a34dc5ba4381fc435f7456d3af1
#
_cell.length_a   1.000
_cell.length_b   1.000
_cell.length_c   1.000
_cell.angle_alpha   90.00
_cell.angle_beta   90.00
_cell.angle_gamma   90.00
#
_symmetry.space_group_name_H-M   'P 1'
#
loop_
_entity.id
_entity.type
_entity.pdbx_description
1 polymer ?
#
loop_
_entity_poly.entity_id
_entity_poly.type
_entity_poly.pdbx_seq_one_letter_code
_entity_poly.pdbx_strand_id
1 'polypeptide(L)'
;MRIHWLLNSANFLLSSLKINSYTLENIFQSAKVFENGGPYLDLLDVSPKEAKRDERLHKSGSLKAFRYQNEDFPLIPQTVFYDFIYITAIKQSFTTDEINVISSYNYFTDIEFNPTKSINTQARAAAILKLILDEYGYLPSFNKEDFIQYHKKHIFY
;
A
#
# COMPACT_ATOMS: atom_id res chain seq x y z
N MET A 1 -5.47 -20.02 -12.19
CA MET A 1 -5.75 -20.79 -10.97
C MET A 1 -5.17 -20.15 -9.69
N ARG A 2 -3.96 -19.59 -9.72
CA ARG A 2 -3.34 -18.88 -8.57
C ARG A 2 -4.11 -17.66 -8.07
N ILE A 3 -4.72 -16.90 -8.94
CA ILE A 3 -5.37 -15.62 -8.62
C ILE A 3 -6.72 -15.80 -7.90
N HIS A 4 -7.44 -16.89 -8.18
CA HIS A 4 -8.67 -17.18 -7.46
C HIS A 4 -8.46 -17.37 -5.95
N TRP A 5 -7.30 -17.92 -5.57
CA TRP A 5 -6.86 -18.02 -4.17
C TRP A 5 -6.39 -16.67 -3.58
N LEU A 6 -5.81 -15.82 -4.40
CA LEU A 6 -5.25 -14.52 -3.99
C LEU A 6 -6.36 -13.51 -3.60
N LEU A 7 -7.50 -13.55 -4.28
CA LEU A 7 -8.62 -12.64 -4.00
C LEU A 7 -9.57 -13.16 -2.92
N ASN A 8 -9.51 -14.46 -2.60
CA ASN A 8 -10.32 -15.08 -1.56
C ASN A 8 -9.65 -15.13 -0.17
N SER A 9 -8.38 -14.73 -0.04
CA SER A 9 -7.70 -14.66 1.24
C SER A 9 -6.84 -13.39 1.36
N ALA A 10 -7.47 -12.32 1.81
CA ALA A 10 -6.82 -11.02 2.02
C ALA A 10 -5.53 -11.10 2.87
N ASN A 11 -5.49 -11.98 3.87
CA ASN A 11 -4.31 -12.21 4.69
C ASN A 11 -3.15 -12.86 3.93
N PHE A 12 -3.43 -13.69 2.93
CA PHE A 12 -2.39 -14.30 2.09
C PHE A 12 -1.76 -13.29 1.14
N LEU A 13 -2.55 -12.36 0.60
CA LEU A 13 -2.06 -11.32 -0.29
C LEU A 13 -1.05 -10.38 0.40
N LEU A 14 -1.33 -9.94 1.62
CA LEU A 14 -0.42 -9.05 2.35
C LEU A 14 0.91 -9.72 2.71
N SER A 15 0.86 -10.97 3.14
CA SER A 15 2.08 -11.70 3.54
C SER A 15 2.97 -12.04 2.35
N SER A 16 2.43 -12.11 1.13
CA SER A 16 3.15 -12.46 -0.10
C SER A 16 3.62 -11.26 -0.91
N LEU A 17 2.98 -10.09 -0.76
CA LEU A 17 3.37 -8.88 -1.49
C LEU A 17 4.62 -8.26 -0.88
N LYS A 18 5.61 -8.04 -1.73
CA LYS A 18 6.88 -7.42 -1.37
C LYS A 18 7.30 -6.42 -2.44
N ILE A 19 8.04 -5.40 -2.01
CA ILE A 19 8.86 -4.58 -2.88
C ILE A 19 10.31 -4.94 -2.58
N ASN A 20 11.03 -5.42 -3.59
CA ASN A 20 12.34 -6.07 -3.41
C ASN A 20 12.18 -7.29 -2.45
N SER A 21 12.81 -7.24 -1.29
CA SER A 21 12.70 -8.30 -0.26
C SER A 21 11.82 -7.94 0.94
N TYR A 22 11.32 -6.71 1.01
CA TYR A 22 10.60 -6.18 2.17
C TYR A 22 9.09 -6.30 2.03
N THR A 23 8.40 -6.65 3.12
CA THR A 23 6.93 -6.67 3.15
C THR A 23 6.35 -5.27 3.11
N LEU A 24 5.10 -5.12 2.65
CA LEU A 24 4.43 -3.81 2.64
C LEU A 24 4.27 -3.23 4.05
N GLU A 25 4.04 -4.07 5.06
CA GLU A 25 3.95 -3.63 6.46
C GLU A 25 5.28 -3.01 6.94
N ASN A 26 6.42 -3.68 6.66
CA ASN A 26 7.73 -3.15 7.04
C ASN A 26 8.01 -1.81 6.33
N ILE A 27 7.73 -1.72 5.02
CA ILE A 27 7.91 -0.49 4.26
C ILE A 27 7.04 0.63 4.83
N PHE A 28 5.75 0.34 5.08
CA PHE A 28 4.81 1.33 5.60
C PHE A 28 5.20 1.86 6.98
N GLN A 29 5.62 0.98 7.89
CA GLN A 29 6.02 1.40 9.23
C GLN A 29 7.37 2.14 9.24
N SER A 30 8.36 1.65 8.49
CA SER A 30 9.68 2.26 8.42
C SER A 30 9.69 3.65 7.78
N ALA A 31 8.77 3.90 6.84
CA ALA A 31 8.70 5.15 6.09
C ALA A 31 8.13 6.33 6.90
N LYS A 32 7.54 6.09 8.06
CA LYS A 32 6.88 7.12 8.86
C LYS A 32 7.88 8.16 9.38
N VAL A 33 7.61 9.43 9.07
CA VAL A 33 8.36 10.59 9.57
C VAL A 33 7.48 11.34 10.56
N PHE A 34 7.95 11.47 11.77
CA PHE A 34 7.26 12.14 12.87
C PHE A 34 7.92 13.49 13.18
N GLU A 35 7.27 14.25 14.05
CA GLU A 35 7.79 15.53 14.54
C GLU A 35 9.18 15.40 15.19
N ASN A 36 9.39 14.31 15.94
CA ASN A 36 10.61 14.09 16.72
C ASN A 36 11.36 12.81 16.31
N GLY A 37 11.18 12.30 15.11
CA GLY A 37 11.90 11.11 14.66
C GLY A 37 11.40 10.50 13.36
N GLY A 38 12.11 9.47 12.90
CA GLY A 38 11.84 8.78 11.65
C GLY A 38 12.51 9.44 10.43
N PRO A 39 12.52 8.78 9.29
CA PRO A 39 12.05 7.40 9.09
C PRO A 39 12.91 6.38 9.87
N TYR A 40 12.32 5.28 10.28
CA TYR A 40 13.00 4.22 11.05
C TYR A 40 13.35 3.04 10.15
N LEU A 41 14.41 3.18 9.36
CA LEU A 41 14.77 2.21 8.32
C LEU A 41 15.16 0.82 8.88
N ASP A 42 15.59 0.75 10.13
CA ASP A 42 15.83 -0.51 10.84
C ASP A 42 14.59 -1.41 10.94
N LEU A 43 13.38 -0.84 10.85
CA LEU A 43 12.13 -1.60 10.83
C LEU A 43 11.93 -2.42 9.55
N LEU A 44 12.73 -2.20 8.52
CA LEU A 44 12.74 -3.04 7.32
C LEU A 44 13.26 -4.46 7.62
N ASP A 45 14.17 -4.61 8.57
CA ASP A 45 14.92 -5.84 8.85
C ASP A 45 14.38 -6.65 10.04
N VAL A 46 13.25 -6.22 10.61
CA VAL A 46 12.54 -6.95 11.67
C VAL A 46 11.28 -7.65 11.13
N SER A 47 10.63 -8.49 11.96
CA SER A 47 9.35 -9.06 11.54
C SER A 47 8.26 -7.98 11.35
N PRO A 48 7.25 -8.18 10.48
CA PRO A 48 6.16 -7.24 10.31
C PRO A 48 5.41 -6.92 11.61
N LYS A 49 5.32 -7.90 12.49
CA LYS A 49 4.68 -7.74 13.81
C LYS A 49 5.49 -6.84 14.74
N GLU A 50 6.81 -6.98 14.72
CA GLU A 50 7.73 -6.14 15.48
C GLU A 50 7.71 -4.71 14.93
N ALA A 51 7.82 -4.54 13.61
CA ALA A 51 7.74 -3.23 12.97
C ALA A 51 6.47 -2.46 13.38
N LYS A 52 5.31 -3.12 13.36
CA LYS A 52 4.02 -2.53 13.73
C LYS A 52 3.91 -2.13 15.19
N ARG A 53 4.66 -2.79 16.08
CA ARG A 53 4.60 -2.59 17.53
C ARG A 53 5.74 -1.74 18.10
N ASP A 54 6.60 -1.21 17.24
CA ASP A 54 7.71 -0.38 17.69
C ASP A 54 7.21 0.84 18.46
N GLU A 55 7.73 1.04 19.65
CA GLU A 55 7.30 2.12 20.54
C GLU A 55 7.56 3.52 19.97
N ARG A 56 8.59 3.66 19.13
CA ARG A 56 8.92 4.94 18.49
C ARG A 56 7.78 5.46 17.62
N LEU A 57 6.97 4.56 17.04
CA LEU A 57 5.78 4.93 16.25
C LEU A 57 4.71 5.66 17.07
N HIS A 58 4.75 5.52 18.39
CA HIS A 58 3.79 6.14 19.32
C HIS A 58 4.39 7.25 20.18
N LYS A 59 5.72 7.31 20.27
CA LYS A 59 6.44 8.25 21.18
C LYS A 59 7.13 9.39 20.45
N SER A 60 7.13 9.42 19.12
CA SER A 60 7.87 10.42 18.31
C SER A 60 7.05 11.65 17.92
N GLY A 61 5.90 11.86 18.56
CA GLY A 61 5.02 13.00 18.26
C GLY A 61 4.11 12.76 17.08
N SER A 62 3.64 13.83 16.46
CA SER A 62 2.69 13.78 15.35
C SER A 62 3.36 13.27 14.07
N LEU A 63 2.66 12.40 13.32
CA LEU A 63 3.08 11.99 11.99
C LEU A 63 3.05 13.18 11.03
N LYS A 64 4.11 13.38 10.25
CA LYS A 64 4.26 14.52 9.31
C LYS A 64 4.28 14.11 7.85
N ALA A 65 4.87 12.96 7.53
CA ALA A 65 5.01 12.46 6.16
C ALA A 65 5.34 10.97 6.17
N PHE A 66 5.39 10.38 4.97
CA PHE A 66 6.06 9.11 4.74
C PHE A 66 7.26 9.36 3.82
N ARG A 67 8.45 8.89 4.21
CA ARG A 67 9.65 9.00 3.36
C ARG A 67 10.00 7.66 2.75
N TYR A 68 10.00 7.64 1.42
CA TYR A 68 10.28 6.43 0.66
C TYR A 68 11.19 6.78 -0.53
N GLN A 69 12.30 6.06 -0.69
CA GLN A 69 13.30 6.31 -1.73
C GLN A 69 13.77 7.79 -1.79
N ASN A 70 14.00 8.38 -0.63
CA ASN A 70 14.40 9.79 -0.45
C ASN A 70 13.35 10.83 -0.90
N GLU A 71 12.11 10.43 -1.09
CA GLU A 71 11.00 11.32 -1.42
C GLU A 71 9.94 11.30 -0.32
N ASP A 72 9.44 12.46 0.04
CA ASP A 72 8.39 12.61 1.04
C ASP A 72 7.00 12.55 0.39
N PHE A 73 6.18 11.59 0.84
CA PHE A 73 4.77 11.51 0.53
C PHE A 73 3.95 12.28 1.56
N PRO A 74 2.96 13.06 1.12
CA PRO A 74 2.10 13.80 2.03
C PRO A 74 1.14 12.89 2.79
N LEU A 75 0.58 13.38 3.89
CA LEU A 75 -0.50 12.70 4.60
C LEU A 75 -1.87 12.88 3.94
N ILE A 76 -1.99 13.83 3.03
CA ILE A 76 -3.20 14.14 2.26
C ILE A 76 -2.83 14.13 0.78
N PRO A 77 -3.50 13.32 -0.04
CA PRO A 77 -4.62 12.41 0.24
C PRO A 77 -4.29 11.30 1.25
N GLN A 78 -5.24 10.95 2.12
CA GLN A 78 -5.02 10.16 3.32
C GLN A 78 -4.66 8.73 2.95
N THR A 79 -4.47 8.02 2.33
CA THR A 79 -4.04 6.64 2.02
C THR A 79 -3.05 6.57 0.86
N VAL A 80 -2.69 7.72 0.29
CA VAL A 80 -1.95 7.78 -0.97
C VAL A 80 -0.65 7.00 -0.92
N PHE A 81 0.10 7.06 0.16
CA PHE A 81 1.35 6.32 0.28
C PHE A 81 1.13 4.81 0.35
N TYR A 82 0.16 4.36 1.15
CA TYR A 82 -0.17 2.93 1.25
C TYR A 82 -0.61 2.38 -0.12
N ASP A 83 -1.50 3.08 -0.80
CA ASP A 83 -2.00 2.67 -2.10
C ASP A 83 -0.87 2.65 -3.16
N PHE A 84 0.06 3.59 -3.09
CA PHE A 84 1.23 3.64 -3.96
C PHE A 84 2.13 2.42 -3.80
N ILE A 85 2.51 2.08 -2.56
CA ILE A 85 3.37 0.90 -2.33
C ILE A 85 2.64 -0.41 -2.65
N TYR A 86 1.34 -0.48 -2.41
CA TYR A 86 0.53 -1.65 -2.76
C TYR A 86 0.53 -1.89 -4.27
N ILE A 87 0.23 -0.87 -5.07
CA ILE A 87 0.22 -0.94 -6.54
C ILE A 87 1.62 -1.24 -7.09
N THR A 88 2.64 -0.62 -6.51
CA THR A 88 4.05 -0.91 -6.87
C THR A 88 4.40 -2.37 -6.62
N ALA A 89 4.00 -2.92 -5.48
CA ALA A 89 4.23 -4.32 -5.15
C ALA A 89 3.49 -5.28 -6.09
N ILE A 90 2.25 -4.98 -6.43
CA ILE A 90 1.47 -5.76 -7.42
C ILE A 90 2.22 -5.79 -8.76
N LYS A 91 2.69 -4.64 -9.24
CA LYS A 91 3.40 -4.55 -10.51
C LYS A 91 4.70 -5.35 -10.52
N GLN A 92 5.41 -5.41 -9.40
CA GLN A 92 6.64 -6.20 -9.28
C GLN A 92 6.40 -7.70 -9.11
N SER A 93 5.28 -8.09 -8.48
CA SER A 93 5.03 -9.46 -8.06
C SER A 93 4.25 -10.31 -9.05
N PHE A 94 3.48 -9.67 -9.95
CA PHE A 94 2.56 -10.35 -10.85
C PHE A 94 2.86 -10.05 -12.32
N THR A 95 2.59 -11.05 -13.17
CA THR A 95 2.62 -10.90 -14.63
C THR A 95 1.45 -10.02 -15.11
N THR A 96 1.55 -9.51 -16.34
CA THR A 96 0.46 -8.76 -16.97
C THR A 96 -0.85 -9.54 -17.01
N ASP A 97 -0.79 -10.85 -17.32
CA ASP A 97 -2.00 -11.70 -17.38
C ASP A 97 -2.64 -11.86 -16.00
N GLU A 98 -1.82 -12.03 -14.95
CA GLU A 98 -2.31 -12.11 -13.57
C GLU A 98 -2.96 -10.79 -13.12
N ILE A 99 -2.36 -9.64 -13.48
CA ILE A 99 -2.92 -8.31 -13.19
C ILE A 99 -4.25 -8.10 -13.93
N ASN A 100 -4.35 -8.51 -15.19
CA ASN A 100 -5.56 -8.37 -15.99
C ASN A 100 -6.75 -9.16 -15.45
N VAL A 101 -6.52 -10.29 -14.76
CA VAL A 101 -7.59 -11.03 -14.09
C VAL A 101 -8.28 -10.20 -13.02
N ILE A 102 -7.57 -9.27 -12.37
CA ILE A 102 -8.15 -8.38 -11.35
C ILE A 102 -9.25 -7.50 -11.96
N SER A 103 -9.11 -7.08 -13.21
CA SER A 103 -10.12 -6.26 -13.89
C SER A 103 -11.46 -6.99 -14.13
N SER A 104 -11.47 -8.31 -14.04
CA SER A 104 -12.69 -9.12 -14.17
C SER A 104 -13.59 -9.07 -12.94
N TYR A 105 -13.09 -8.62 -11.79
CA TYR A 105 -13.84 -8.54 -10.55
C TYR A 105 -14.52 -7.16 -10.40
N ASN A 106 -15.79 -7.19 -9.96
CA ASN A 106 -16.58 -5.97 -9.75
C ASN A 106 -16.59 -5.49 -8.30
N TYR A 107 -16.23 -6.36 -7.35
CA TYR A 107 -16.30 -6.08 -5.91
C TYR A 107 -15.04 -6.56 -5.21
N PHE A 108 -14.57 -5.76 -4.25
CA PHE A 108 -13.46 -6.08 -3.38
C PHE A 108 -13.87 -5.85 -1.93
N THR A 109 -13.61 -6.82 -1.06
CA THR A 109 -13.93 -6.72 0.38
C THR A 109 -12.76 -7.23 1.22
N ASP A 110 -12.57 -6.62 2.38
CA ASP A 110 -11.66 -7.11 3.41
C ASP A 110 -12.40 -8.08 4.34
N ILE A 111 -11.72 -9.18 4.71
CA ILE A 111 -12.30 -10.20 5.60
C ILE A 111 -12.36 -9.72 7.05
N GLU A 112 -11.34 -8.97 7.48
CA GLU A 112 -11.22 -8.44 8.83
C GLU A 112 -11.01 -6.92 8.79
N PHE A 113 -12.07 -6.18 8.53
CA PHE A 113 -12.02 -4.72 8.50
C PHE A 113 -12.49 -4.13 9.83
N ASN A 114 -11.65 -3.33 10.46
CA ASN A 114 -12.01 -2.52 11.61
C ASN A 114 -11.91 -1.03 11.25
N PRO A 115 -13.03 -0.37 10.94
CA PRO A 115 -13.05 1.02 10.48
C PRO A 115 -12.55 2.01 11.53
N THR A 116 -12.55 1.64 12.81
CA THR A 116 -12.08 2.52 13.89
C THR A 116 -10.55 2.51 14.04
N LYS A 117 -9.87 1.51 13.46
CA LYS A 117 -8.42 1.31 13.62
C LYS A 117 -7.60 1.55 12.36
N SER A 118 -8.17 1.38 11.17
CA SER A 118 -7.45 1.54 9.90
C SER A 118 -8.37 1.92 8.75
N ILE A 119 -7.93 2.89 7.97
CA ILE A 119 -8.53 3.27 6.69
C ILE A 119 -7.72 2.74 5.50
N ASN A 120 -6.51 2.27 5.75
CA ASN A 120 -5.66 1.63 4.76
C ASN A 120 -6.07 0.16 4.64
N THR A 121 -6.78 -0.19 3.58
CA THR A 121 -7.25 -1.54 3.34
C THR A 121 -6.77 -2.08 2.01
N GLN A 122 -6.59 -3.39 1.95
CA GLN A 122 -6.23 -4.08 0.71
C GLN A 122 -7.34 -4.00 -0.32
N ALA A 123 -8.60 -4.15 0.12
CA ALA A 123 -9.76 -4.06 -0.76
C ALA A 123 -9.81 -2.69 -1.45
N ARG A 124 -9.52 -1.61 -0.72
CA ARG A 124 -9.42 -0.27 -1.27
C ARG A 124 -8.29 -0.16 -2.31
N ALA A 125 -7.11 -0.64 -2.00
CA ALA A 125 -5.98 -0.60 -2.92
C ALA A 125 -6.22 -1.45 -4.18
N ALA A 126 -6.87 -2.61 -4.03
CA ALA A 126 -7.30 -3.44 -5.16
C ALA A 126 -8.36 -2.74 -6.04
N ALA A 127 -9.28 -1.99 -5.44
CA ALA A 127 -10.26 -1.21 -6.18
C ALA A 127 -9.60 -0.05 -6.97
N ILE A 128 -8.59 0.60 -6.42
CA ILE A 128 -7.79 1.60 -7.12
C ILE A 128 -7.04 0.97 -8.29
N LEU A 129 -6.45 -0.20 -8.09
CA LEU A 129 -5.79 -0.94 -9.16
C LEU A 129 -6.77 -1.24 -10.31
N LYS A 130 -8.00 -1.67 -9.99
CA LYS A 130 -9.03 -1.89 -11.01
C LYS A 130 -9.36 -0.61 -11.78
N LEU A 131 -9.53 0.53 -11.09
CA LEU A 131 -9.77 1.81 -11.75
C LEU A 131 -8.64 2.18 -12.73
N ILE A 132 -7.39 1.95 -12.34
CA ILE A 132 -6.22 2.18 -13.20
C ILE A 132 -6.29 1.28 -14.44
N LEU A 133 -6.56 -0.01 -14.27
CA LEU A 133 -6.64 -0.96 -15.38
C LEU A 133 -7.81 -0.64 -16.32
N ASP A 134 -8.96 -0.22 -15.79
CA ASP A 134 -10.12 0.17 -16.60
C ASP A 134 -9.85 1.45 -17.41
N GLU A 135 -9.08 2.40 -16.86
CA GLU A 135 -8.75 3.67 -17.54
C GLU A 135 -7.61 3.53 -18.55
N TYR A 136 -6.53 2.85 -18.19
CA TYR A 136 -5.32 2.78 -19.04
C TYR A 136 -5.25 1.50 -19.89
N GLY A 137 -5.98 0.45 -19.56
CA GLY A 137 -5.86 -0.86 -20.18
C GLY A 137 -4.62 -1.66 -19.74
N TYR A 138 -3.76 -1.10 -18.92
CA TYR A 138 -2.56 -1.71 -18.35
C TYR A 138 -2.17 -1.00 -17.06
N LEU A 139 -1.25 -1.57 -16.28
CA LEU A 139 -0.71 -0.92 -15.08
C LEU A 139 0.55 -0.12 -15.42
N PRO A 140 0.47 1.23 -15.51
CA PRO A 140 1.64 2.06 -15.77
C PRO A 140 2.59 2.09 -14.56
N SER A 141 3.83 2.50 -14.80
CA SER A 141 4.76 2.87 -13.73
C SER A 141 4.49 4.31 -13.33
N PHE A 142 3.87 4.51 -12.18
CA PHE A 142 3.68 5.85 -11.63
C PHE A 142 4.94 6.31 -10.90
N ASN A 143 5.35 7.57 -11.14
CA ASN A 143 6.15 8.29 -10.16
C ASN A 143 5.24 8.83 -9.05
N LYS A 144 5.84 9.41 -8.02
CA LYS A 144 5.11 9.93 -6.86
C LYS A 144 4.08 11.01 -7.25
N GLU A 145 4.51 11.99 -8.02
CA GLU A 145 3.69 13.14 -8.42
C GLU A 145 2.49 12.71 -9.24
N ASP A 146 2.71 11.88 -10.26
CA ASP A 146 1.64 11.38 -11.13
C ASP A 146 0.64 10.53 -10.34
N PHE A 147 1.11 9.71 -9.42
CA PHE A 147 0.22 8.90 -8.58
C PHE A 147 -0.60 9.76 -7.62
N ILE A 148 -0.01 10.78 -6.99
CA ILE A 148 -0.74 11.71 -6.12
C ILE A 148 -1.82 12.44 -6.91
N GLN A 149 -1.53 12.90 -8.13
CA GLN A 149 -2.53 13.56 -8.99
C GLN A 149 -3.65 12.60 -9.40
N TYR A 150 -3.29 11.38 -9.80
CA TYR A 150 -4.27 10.35 -10.12
C TYR A 150 -5.19 10.06 -8.93
N HIS A 151 -4.61 9.87 -7.75
CA HIS A 151 -5.33 9.58 -6.52
C HIS A 151 -6.30 10.70 -6.13
N LYS A 152 -5.86 11.96 -6.21
CA LYS A 152 -6.72 13.13 -5.97
C LYS A 152 -7.89 13.22 -6.94
N LYS A 153 -7.68 12.88 -8.20
CA LYS A 153 -8.71 12.96 -9.24
C LYS A 153 -9.80 11.89 -9.10
N HIS A 154 -9.43 10.69 -8.69
CA HIS A 154 -10.29 9.51 -8.77
C HIS A 154 -10.79 8.99 -7.42
N ILE A 155 -10.15 9.38 -6.32
CA ILE A 155 -10.47 8.87 -5.00
C ILE A 155 -11.11 9.98 -4.16
N PHE A 156 -12.35 9.77 -3.77
CA PHE A 156 -13.08 10.67 -2.90
C PHE A 156 -12.93 10.27 -1.43
N TYR A 157 -12.85 11.26 -0.57
CA TYR A 157 -12.71 11.12 0.89
C TYR A 157 -13.97 11.54 1.61
#